data_f282928c036bf1f67c48bc085173980d
#
_entry.id   f282928c036bf1f67c48bc085173980d
#
_cell.length_a   1.000
_cell.length_b   1.000
_cell.length_c   1.000
_cell.angle_alpha   90.00
_cell.angle_beta   90.00
_cell.angle_gamma   90.00
#
_symmetry.space_group_name_H-M   'P 1'
#
loop_
_entity.id
_entity.type
_entity.pdbx_description
1 polymer ?
#
loop_
_entity_poly.entity_id
_entity_poly.type
_entity_poly.pdbx_seq_one_letter_code
_entity_poly.pdbx_strand_id
1 'polypeptide(L)'
;MRDYKVSLDEDAANVVLFSPSGTQFGYYAQFGWVAGDTDVKVPGDDALWSSSDTLLTVDKPVVLTWDNGDGLLFKRTIAVDGNYLFTVTDAVESLGEASASLYPYGLIARDGTPITSGFFILHEGPIGVMNGTLEELSLIHI
;
A
#
# COMPACT_ATOMS: atom_id res chain seq x y z
N MET A 1 16.95 -9.97 -1.69
CA MET A 1 16.03 -9.89 -0.52
C MET A 1 16.51 -10.94 0.47
N ARG A 2 16.68 -10.62 1.74
CA ARG A 2 17.01 -11.66 2.73
C ARG A 2 15.74 -12.49 2.95
N ASP A 3 15.88 -13.82 2.85
CA ASP A 3 14.79 -14.73 3.15
C ASP A 3 14.69 -14.89 4.67
N TYR A 4 13.66 -14.28 5.25
CA TYR A 4 13.35 -14.46 6.67
C TYR A 4 12.50 -15.71 6.84
N LYS A 5 12.88 -16.55 7.78
CA LYS A 5 12.15 -17.77 8.15
C LYS A 5 11.20 -17.51 9.31
N VAL A 6 10.11 -18.27 9.38
CA VAL A 6 9.13 -18.20 10.49
C VAL A 6 9.67 -18.80 11.80
N SER A 7 10.72 -19.63 11.73
CA SER A 7 11.46 -20.18 12.87
C SER A 7 12.94 -20.35 12.53
N LEU A 8 13.75 -20.79 13.50
CA LEU A 8 15.18 -21.02 13.31
C LEU A 8 15.51 -22.35 12.60
N ASP A 9 14.51 -23.16 12.29
CA ASP A 9 14.70 -24.42 11.59
C ASP A 9 15.10 -24.17 10.12
N GLU A 10 16.03 -24.97 9.61
CA GLU A 10 16.53 -24.82 8.24
C GLU A 10 15.43 -25.00 7.18
N ASP A 11 14.48 -25.88 7.45
CA ASP A 11 13.33 -26.16 6.56
C ASP A 11 12.09 -25.29 6.83
N ALA A 12 12.19 -24.31 7.75
CA ALA A 12 11.08 -23.44 8.07
C ALA A 12 10.62 -22.64 6.84
N ALA A 13 9.30 -22.40 6.74
CA ALA A 13 8.74 -21.58 5.68
C ALA A 13 9.26 -20.13 5.74
N ASN A 14 9.27 -19.47 4.61
CA ASN A 14 9.61 -18.06 4.55
C ASN A 14 8.48 -17.19 5.12
N VAL A 15 8.84 -16.10 5.78
CA VAL A 15 7.87 -15.07 6.18
C VAL A 15 7.32 -14.39 4.93
N VAL A 16 5.99 -14.37 4.81
CA VAL A 16 5.28 -13.64 3.76
C VAL A 16 4.83 -12.30 4.34
N LEU A 17 5.41 -11.21 3.85
CA LEU A 17 5.08 -9.87 4.34
C LEU A 17 3.73 -9.38 3.81
N PHE A 18 3.48 -9.55 2.51
CA PHE A 18 2.24 -9.16 1.86
C PHE A 18 1.65 -10.32 1.08
N SER A 19 0.33 -10.43 1.15
CA SER A 19 -0.46 -11.40 0.39
C SER A 19 -1.60 -10.65 -0.30
N PRO A 20 -1.90 -10.94 -1.58
CA PRO A 20 -2.99 -10.26 -2.29
C PRO A 20 -4.34 -10.40 -1.62
N SER A 21 -5.23 -9.45 -1.87
CA SER A 21 -6.64 -9.56 -1.49
C SER A 21 -7.27 -10.82 -2.11
N GLY A 22 -8.23 -11.44 -1.40
CA GLY A 22 -8.88 -12.67 -1.85
C GLY A 22 -8.09 -13.95 -1.64
N THR A 23 -6.87 -13.90 -1.08
CA THR A 23 -6.15 -15.08 -0.60
C THR A 23 -6.51 -15.40 0.85
N GLN A 24 -6.23 -16.64 1.31
CA GLN A 24 -6.63 -17.14 2.63
C GLN A 24 -6.13 -16.25 3.81
N PHE A 25 -5.03 -15.53 3.64
CA PHE A 25 -4.46 -14.62 4.64
C PHE A 25 -4.03 -13.34 3.94
N GLY A 26 -4.98 -12.67 3.29
CA GLY A 26 -4.71 -11.41 2.62
C GLY A 26 -4.13 -10.39 3.59
N TYR A 27 -2.99 -9.80 3.24
CA TYR A 27 -2.38 -8.69 3.96
C TYR A 27 -1.74 -7.75 2.95
N TYR A 28 -2.40 -6.64 2.68
CA TYR A 28 -2.05 -5.76 1.58
C TYR A 28 -2.26 -4.29 1.94
N ALA A 29 -1.58 -3.43 1.21
CA ALA A 29 -1.83 -2.00 1.18
C ALA A 29 -2.40 -1.62 -0.19
N GLN A 30 -3.44 -0.79 -0.19
CA GLN A 30 -4.05 -0.25 -1.39
C GLN A 30 -4.10 1.27 -1.29
N PHE A 31 -3.79 1.92 -2.39
CA PHE A 31 -3.85 3.37 -2.50
C PHE A 31 -4.62 3.73 -3.76
N GLY A 32 -5.38 4.81 -3.72
CA GLY A 32 -6.19 5.22 -4.86
C GLY A 32 -6.73 6.62 -4.73
N TRP A 33 -7.63 6.96 -5.63
CA TRP A 33 -8.33 8.24 -5.65
C TRP A 33 -9.82 8.04 -5.79
N VAL A 34 -10.57 8.90 -5.14
CA VAL A 34 -12.02 9.05 -5.36
C VAL A 34 -12.23 10.36 -6.08
N ALA A 35 -12.97 10.33 -7.20
CA ALA A 35 -13.35 11.53 -7.90
C ALA A 35 -14.46 12.28 -7.13
N GLY A 36 -14.32 13.59 -6.97
CA GLY A 36 -15.36 14.45 -6.44
C GLY A 36 -16.50 14.68 -7.43
N ASP A 37 -16.17 14.65 -8.73
CA ASP A 37 -17.10 14.79 -9.84
C ASP A 37 -17.27 13.44 -10.55
N THR A 38 -18.49 13.12 -10.96
CA THR A 38 -18.86 11.81 -11.53
C THR A 38 -18.23 11.51 -12.89
N ASP A 39 -17.80 12.55 -13.60
CA ASP A 39 -17.32 12.44 -14.97
C ASP A 39 -15.79 12.23 -15.05
N VAL A 40 -15.08 12.32 -13.91
CA VAL A 40 -13.63 12.14 -13.87
C VAL A 40 -13.28 10.68 -13.70
N LYS A 41 -12.58 10.11 -14.70
CA LYS A 41 -12.06 8.76 -14.60
C LYS A 41 -10.82 8.72 -13.71
N VAL A 42 -10.84 7.85 -12.72
CA VAL A 42 -9.72 7.52 -11.82
C VAL A 42 -9.29 6.08 -12.03
N PRO A 43 -8.02 5.71 -11.70
CA PRO A 43 -7.57 4.33 -11.81
C PRO A 43 -8.41 3.39 -10.94
N GLY A 44 -9.08 2.41 -11.56
CA GLY A 44 -9.80 1.34 -10.89
C GLY A 44 -8.94 0.10 -10.65
N ASP A 45 -9.56 -0.97 -10.16
CA ASP A 45 -8.88 -2.24 -9.83
C ASP A 45 -8.28 -2.94 -11.06
N ASP A 46 -8.81 -2.68 -12.24
CA ASP A 46 -8.39 -3.21 -13.54
C ASP A 46 -7.45 -2.26 -14.31
N ALA A 47 -7.06 -1.13 -13.72
CA ALA A 47 -6.20 -0.15 -14.36
C ALA A 47 -4.81 -0.74 -14.63
N LEU A 48 -4.38 -0.68 -15.90
CA LEU A 48 -3.05 -1.13 -16.31
C LEU A 48 -2.07 0.04 -16.21
N TRP A 49 -1.20 -0.01 -15.22
CA TRP A 49 -0.18 0.99 -15.00
C TRP A 49 1.08 0.71 -15.82
N SER A 50 1.63 1.76 -16.40
CA SER A 50 3.00 1.73 -16.94
C SER A 50 4.01 1.93 -15.83
N SER A 51 5.07 1.12 -15.81
CA SER A 51 6.12 1.20 -14.78
C SER A 51 7.42 1.73 -15.35
N SER A 52 8.10 2.61 -14.62
CA SER A 52 9.42 3.09 -14.99
C SER A 52 10.51 2.03 -14.88
N ASP A 53 10.30 1.00 -14.05
CA ASP A 53 11.22 -0.09 -13.82
C ASP A 53 10.51 -1.36 -13.37
N THR A 54 11.20 -2.50 -13.46
CA THR A 54 10.69 -3.83 -13.04
C THR A 54 11.13 -4.21 -11.63
N LEU A 55 12.07 -3.45 -11.04
CA LEU A 55 12.66 -3.77 -9.74
C LEU A 55 12.77 -2.53 -8.86
N LEU A 56 12.15 -2.60 -7.68
CA LEU A 56 12.30 -1.62 -6.61
C LEU A 56 13.53 -1.97 -5.77
N THR A 57 14.42 -0.99 -5.58
CA THR A 57 15.58 -1.10 -4.68
C THR A 57 15.67 0.14 -3.79
N VAL A 58 16.52 0.09 -2.77
CA VAL A 58 16.75 1.23 -1.86
C VAL A 58 17.18 2.49 -2.61
N ASP A 59 18.00 2.34 -3.66
CA ASP A 59 18.53 3.47 -4.41
C ASP A 59 17.70 3.83 -5.65
N LYS A 60 16.66 3.03 -5.95
CA LYS A 60 15.89 3.20 -7.19
C LYS A 60 14.39 3.02 -6.93
N PRO A 61 13.68 4.13 -6.70
CA PRO A 61 12.22 4.12 -6.64
C PRO A 61 11.60 3.70 -7.97
N VAL A 62 10.41 3.12 -7.91
CA VAL A 62 9.60 2.78 -9.08
C VAL A 62 8.48 3.80 -9.21
N VAL A 63 8.31 4.34 -10.40
CA VAL A 63 7.22 5.24 -10.75
C VAL A 63 6.22 4.50 -11.62
N LEU A 64 4.98 4.44 -11.16
CA LEU A 64 3.84 3.94 -11.91
C LEU A 64 3.08 5.13 -12.49
N THR A 65 2.67 5.03 -13.75
CA THR A 65 1.89 6.07 -14.42
C THR A 65 0.65 5.49 -15.07
N TRP A 66 -0.45 6.22 -15.01
CA TRP A 66 -1.69 5.88 -15.67
C TRP A 66 -2.34 7.15 -16.23
N ASP A 67 -2.62 7.15 -17.54
CA ASP A 67 -3.30 8.23 -18.25
C ASP A 67 -4.79 7.88 -18.34
N ASN A 68 -5.65 8.79 -17.91
CA ASN A 68 -7.10 8.58 -17.97
C ASN A 68 -7.71 8.78 -19.36
N GLY A 69 -6.91 9.27 -20.32
CA GLY A 69 -7.34 9.60 -21.67
C GLY A 69 -8.16 10.90 -21.79
N ASP A 70 -8.42 11.57 -20.67
CA ASP A 70 -9.22 12.81 -20.58
C ASP A 70 -8.40 13.98 -20.00
N GLY A 71 -7.06 13.91 -20.16
CA GLY A 71 -6.13 14.98 -19.82
C GLY A 71 -5.58 14.97 -18.40
N LEU A 72 -5.71 13.85 -17.66
CA LEU A 72 -5.09 13.66 -16.35
C LEU A 72 -4.13 12.47 -16.36
N LEU A 73 -2.92 12.71 -15.89
CA LEU A 73 -1.88 11.69 -15.69
C LEU A 73 -1.70 11.42 -14.19
N PHE A 74 -2.03 10.21 -13.77
CA PHE A 74 -1.84 9.74 -12.41
C PHE A 74 -0.45 9.13 -12.27
N LYS A 75 0.25 9.51 -11.20
CA LYS A 75 1.59 9.03 -10.89
C LYS A 75 1.63 8.51 -9.48
N ARG A 76 2.23 7.35 -9.29
CA ARG A 76 2.54 6.77 -7.99
C ARG A 76 4.00 6.41 -7.93
N THR A 77 4.72 7.02 -7.02
CA THR A 77 6.11 6.70 -6.73
C THR A 77 6.17 5.81 -5.51
N ILE A 78 6.80 4.65 -5.64
CA ILE A 78 7.06 3.71 -4.56
C ILE A 78 8.55 3.69 -4.30
N ALA A 79 8.94 4.00 -3.08
CA ALA A 79 10.32 3.94 -2.60
C ALA A 79 10.42 3.01 -1.39
N VAL A 80 11.60 2.47 -1.14
CA VAL A 80 11.91 1.68 0.06
C VAL A 80 13.28 2.12 0.58
N ASP A 81 13.43 2.26 1.89
CA ASP A 81 14.71 2.57 2.50
C ASP A 81 15.44 1.31 3.01
N GLY A 82 16.65 1.50 3.57
CA GLY A 82 17.47 0.40 4.12
C GLY A 82 16.87 -0.26 5.38
N ASN A 83 15.85 0.33 5.98
CA ASN A 83 15.12 -0.19 7.15
C ASN A 83 13.76 -0.80 6.78
N TYR A 84 13.51 -1.02 5.47
CA TYR A 84 12.25 -1.54 4.93
C TYR A 84 11.04 -0.62 5.12
N LEU A 85 11.24 0.68 5.32
CA LEU A 85 10.16 1.65 5.29
C LEU A 85 9.78 1.94 3.84
N PHE A 86 8.53 1.65 3.50
CA PHE A 86 7.95 1.98 2.20
C PHE A 86 7.36 3.38 2.24
N THR A 87 7.69 4.18 1.23
CA THR A 87 7.07 5.48 1.00
C THR A 87 6.28 5.41 -0.29
N VAL A 88 5.00 5.74 -0.21
CA VAL A 88 4.13 5.87 -1.38
C VAL A 88 3.78 7.34 -1.55
N THR A 89 4.09 7.90 -2.71
CA THR A 89 3.80 9.29 -3.06
C THR A 89 2.90 9.30 -4.27
N ASP A 90 1.71 9.86 -4.13
CA ASP A 90 0.73 10.02 -5.18
C ASP A 90 0.72 11.45 -5.70
N ALA A 91 0.65 11.59 -7.02
CA ALA A 91 0.52 12.87 -7.71
C ALA A 91 -0.42 12.72 -8.90
N VAL A 92 -1.10 13.81 -9.26
CA VAL A 92 -1.90 13.90 -10.48
C VAL A 92 -1.47 15.14 -11.24
N GLU A 93 -1.17 14.99 -12.51
CA GLU A 93 -0.77 16.07 -13.40
C GLU A 93 -1.85 16.30 -14.44
N SER A 94 -2.20 17.57 -14.68
CA SER A 94 -3.02 17.94 -15.82
C SER A 94 -2.14 18.04 -17.07
N LEU A 95 -2.52 17.35 -18.12
CA LEU A 95 -1.85 17.39 -19.43
C LEU A 95 -2.36 18.54 -20.32
N GLY A 96 -3.25 19.37 -19.80
CA GLY A 96 -3.87 20.47 -20.52
C GLY A 96 -4.63 21.40 -19.58
N GLU A 97 -5.87 21.76 -19.95
CA GLU A 97 -6.75 22.62 -19.15
C GLU A 97 -7.67 21.83 -18.20
N ALA A 98 -7.54 20.51 -18.14
CA ALA A 98 -8.37 19.68 -17.27
C ALA A 98 -8.13 20.03 -15.80
N SER A 99 -9.21 20.20 -15.05
CA SER A 99 -9.18 20.33 -13.60
C SER A 99 -10.16 19.34 -12.98
N ALA A 100 -9.81 18.79 -11.84
CA ALA A 100 -10.63 17.80 -11.15
C ALA A 100 -10.45 17.91 -9.62
N SER A 101 -11.54 17.67 -8.90
CA SER A 101 -11.49 17.47 -7.46
C SER A 101 -11.26 16.00 -7.19
N LEU A 102 -10.13 15.67 -6.55
CA LEU A 102 -9.72 14.30 -6.28
C LEU A 102 -9.38 14.13 -4.80
N TYR A 103 -9.81 13.02 -4.23
CA TYR A 103 -9.55 12.67 -2.83
C TYR A 103 -8.69 11.41 -2.81
N PRO A 104 -7.39 11.52 -2.43
CA PRO A 104 -6.55 10.36 -2.28
C PRO A 104 -6.97 9.55 -1.04
N TYR A 105 -6.82 8.23 -1.11
CA TYR A 105 -7.00 7.34 0.04
C TYR A 105 -5.88 6.31 0.13
N GLY A 106 -5.62 5.85 1.35
CA GLY A 106 -4.76 4.71 1.65
C GLY A 106 -5.50 3.72 2.55
N LEU A 107 -5.33 2.44 2.28
CA LEU A 107 -5.90 1.34 3.04
C LEU A 107 -4.81 0.32 3.32
N ILE A 108 -4.73 -0.16 4.57
CA ILE A 108 -4.01 -1.37 4.93
C ILE A 108 -5.04 -2.36 5.45
N ALA A 109 -5.12 -3.52 4.81
CA ALA A 109 -6.08 -4.55 5.17
C ALA A 109 -5.37 -5.85 5.49
N ARG A 110 -5.90 -6.58 6.48
CA ARG A 110 -5.47 -7.91 6.84
C ARG A 110 -6.68 -8.79 7.08
N ASP A 111 -6.70 -9.95 6.40
CA ASP A 111 -7.73 -10.97 6.57
C ASP A 111 -7.33 -11.93 7.68
N GLY A 112 -8.21 -12.08 8.67
CA GLY A 112 -8.03 -12.97 9.81
C GLY A 112 -7.09 -12.42 10.90
N THR A 113 -7.08 -13.12 12.02
CA THR A 113 -6.21 -12.79 13.16
C THR A 113 -4.85 -13.47 12.99
N PRO A 114 -3.72 -12.75 13.16
CA PRO A 114 -2.41 -13.38 13.10
C PRO A 114 -2.25 -14.44 14.20
N ILE A 115 -1.53 -15.51 13.88
CA ILE A 115 -1.13 -16.49 14.89
C ILE A 115 -0.09 -15.82 15.79
N THR A 116 -0.43 -15.71 17.08
CA THR A 116 0.46 -15.15 18.10
C THR A 116 1.14 -16.27 18.88
N SER A 117 2.28 -15.99 19.49
CA SER A 117 3.06 -16.97 20.27
C SER A 117 2.48 -17.28 21.66
N GLY A 118 1.29 -16.76 21.98
CA GLY A 118 0.61 -17.01 23.25
C GLY A 118 1.21 -16.30 24.47
N PHE A 119 2.18 -15.41 24.27
CA PHE A 119 2.71 -14.55 25.34
C PHE A 119 1.76 -13.36 25.57
N PHE A 120 1.93 -12.71 26.73
CA PHE A 120 1.19 -11.49 27.03
C PHE A 120 1.49 -10.42 25.96
N ILE A 121 0.44 -9.94 25.30
CA ILE A 121 0.52 -8.95 24.22
C ILE A 121 0.04 -7.62 24.79
N LEU A 122 0.87 -6.59 24.73
CA LEU A 122 0.56 -5.25 25.20
C LEU A 122 -0.46 -4.53 24.32
N HIS A 123 -0.38 -4.77 23.00
CA HIS A 123 -1.27 -4.17 22.01
C HIS A 123 -1.53 -5.16 20.88
N GLU A 124 -2.76 -5.25 20.44
CA GLU A 124 -3.18 -6.05 19.29
C GLU A 124 -4.11 -5.19 18.43
N GLY A 125 -3.62 -4.79 17.26
CA GLY A 125 -4.34 -3.92 16.33
C GLY A 125 -3.42 -3.04 15.48
N PRO A 126 -3.99 -2.26 14.56
CA PRO A 126 -3.25 -1.30 13.77
C PRO A 126 -2.68 -0.17 14.63
N ILE A 127 -1.47 0.25 14.30
CA ILE A 127 -0.83 1.43 14.87
C ILE A 127 -0.49 2.36 13.71
N GLY A 128 -0.82 3.63 13.83
CA GLY A 128 -0.55 4.62 12.80
C GLY A 128 -0.26 6.01 13.38
N VAL A 129 0.36 6.85 12.56
CA VAL A 129 0.50 8.27 12.86
C VAL A 129 -0.35 9.06 11.90
N MET A 130 -1.38 9.72 12.40
CA MET A 130 -2.31 10.52 11.60
C MET A 130 -2.23 11.98 12.05
N ASN A 131 -1.94 12.87 11.10
CA ASN A 131 -1.78 14.31 11.39
C ASN A 131 -0.78 14.61 12.54
N GLY A 132 0.30 13.82 12.64
CA GLY A 132 1.32 13.95 13.67
C GLY A 132 0.96 13.32 15.02
N THR A 133 -0.20 12.69 15.16
CA THR A 133 -0.66 12.02 16.39
C THR A 133 -0.57 10.50 16.21
N LEU A 134 0.00 9.83 17.22
CA LEU A 134 0.02 8.36 17.29
C LEU A 134 -1.39 7.86 17.64
N GLU A 135 -1.91 6.97 16.79
CA GLU A 135 -3.19 6.30 16.97
C GLU A 135 -2.97 4.79 17.11
N GLU A 136 -3.44 4.25 18.22
CA GLU A 136 -3.42 2.80 18.51
C GLU A 136 -4.86 2.28 18.51
N LEU A 137 -5.22 1.52 17.47
CA LEU A 137 -6.55 0.97 17.30
C LEU A 137 -6.58 -0.48 17.81
N SER A 138 -7.09 -0.69 19.02
CA SER A 138 -7.20 -2.02 19.60
C SER A 138 -8.33 -2.84 18.96
N LEU A 139 -8.04 -4.08 18.60
CA LEU A 139 -9.05 -5.05 18.09
C LEU A 139 -9.99 -5.57 19.19
N ILE A 140 -9.69 -5.33 20.47
CA ILE A 140 -10.48 -5.79 21.62
C ILE A 140 -11.82 -5.04 21.73
N HIS A 141 -11.99 -3.94 21.03
CA HIS A 141 -13.18 -3.06 21.11
C HIS A 141 -14.04 -3.07 19.83
N ILE A 142 -13.80 -4.01 18.93
CA ILE A 142 -14.59 -4.14 17.72
C ILE A 142 -15.61 -5.27 17.87
#